data_f8e44984ab55de97418c2769c028a576
#
_entry.id   f8e44984ab55de97418c2769c028a576
#
_cell.length_a   1.000
_cell.length_b   1.000
_cell.length_c   1.000
_cell.angle_alpha   90.00
_cell.angle_beta   90.00
_cell.angle_gamma   90.00
#
_symmetry.space_group_name_H-M   'P 1'
#
loop_
_entity.id
_entity.type
_entity.pdbx_description
1 polymer ?
#
loop_
_entity_poly.entity_id
_entity_poly.type
_entity_poly.pdbx_seq_one_letter_code
_entity_poly.pdbx_strand_id
1 'polypeptide(L)' 'MHKRPSLAEAKTILSQHSPDTMNEYEELKLSHGDFFAARFIVDIVDHFNHLQEKVASG' A
#
# COMPACT_ATOMS: atom_id res chain seq x y z
N MET A 1 14.38 8.70 8.58
CA MET A 1 13.13 9.46 8.43
C MET A 1 12.13 8.66 7.59
N HIS A 2 10.92 8.53 8.07
CA HIS A 2 9.87 7.77 7.38
C HIS A 2 9.32 8.54 6.18
N LYS A 3 9.26 7.90 5.04
CA LYS A 3 8.75 8.52 3.82
C LYS A 3 7.56 7.73 3.29
N ARG A 4 6.49 8.45 2.98
CA ARG A 4 5.29 7.85 2.43
C ARG A 4 5.54 7.38 0.99
N PRO A 5 5.15 6.15 0.63
CA PRO A 5 5.37 5.66 -0.73
C PRO A 5 4.45 6.33 -1.74
N SER A 6 4.88 6.34 -3.01
CA SER A 6 4.02 6.78 -4.10
C SER A 6 3.04 5.66 -4.45
N LEU A 7 2.02 6.00 -5.24
CA LEU A 7 1.06 5.00 -5.70
C LEU A 7 1.75 3.91 -6.52
N ALA A 8 2.69 4.28 -7.39
CA ALA A 8 3.41 3.30 -8.21
C ALA A 8 4.22 2.35 -7.35
N GLU A 9 4.89 2.86 -6.32
CA GLU A 9 5.65 2.03 -5.39
C GLU A 9 4.75 1.09 -4.62
N ALA A 10 3.60 1.59 -4.15
CA ALA A 10 2.65 0.78 -3.39
C ALA A 10 2.12 -0.37 -4.25
N LYS A 11 1.78 -0.10 -5.50
CA LYS A 11 1.32 -1.15 -6.43
C LYS A 11 2.38 -2.23 -6.63
N THR A 12 3.61 -1.81 -6.85
CA THR A 12 4.72 -2.74 -7.08
C THR A 12 4.93 -3.64 -5.85
N ILE A 13 4.98 -3.04 -4.68
CA ILE A 13 5.20 -3.78 -3.43
C ILE A 13 4.07 -4.78 -3.19
N LEU A 14 2.82 -4.34 -3.32
CA LEU A 14 1.68 -5.21 -3.07
C LEU A 14 1.55 -6.32 -4.11
N SER A 15 1.89 -6.06 -5.36
CA SER A 15 1.86 -7.12 -6.39
C SER A 15 2.82 -8.24 -6.05
N GLN A 16 3.94 -7.93 -5.41
CA GLN A 16 4.95 -8.92 -5.05
C GLN A 16 4.65 -9.62 -3.73
N HIS A 17 4.12 -8.89 -2.76
CA HIS A 17 3.98 -9.41 -1.39
C HIS A 17 2.55 -9.76 -0.99
N SER A 18 1.55 -9.12 -1.56
CA SER A 18 0.17 -9.32 -1.16
C SER A 18 -0.78 -9.19 -2.35
N PRO A 19 -0.77 -10.16 -3.28
CA PRO A 19 -1.63 -10.08 -4.45
C PRO A 19 -3.12 -10.01 -4.12
N ASP A 20 -3.53 -10.57 -2.98
CA ASP A 20 -4.93 -10.48 -2.53
C ASP A 20 -5.34 -9.03 -2.23
N THR A 21 -4.41 -8.25 -1.68
CA THR A 21 -4.65 -6.82 -1.42
C THR A 21 -4.79 -6.07 -2.73
N MET A 22 -4.07 -6.46 -3.77
CA MET A 22 -4.23 -5.87 -5.09
C MET A 22 -5.62 -6.14 -5.67
N ASN A 23 -6.17 -7.32 -5.42
CA ASN A 23 -7.54 -7.65 -5.83
C ASN A 23 -8.55 -6.75 -5.10
N GLU A 24 -8.34 -6.51 -3.82
CA GLU A 24 -9.18 -5.58 -3.05
C GLU A 24 -9.09 -4.16 -3.60
N TYR A 25 -7.88 -3.74 -3.98
CA TYR A 25 -7.67 -2.44 -4.60
C TYR A 25 -8.52 -2.29 -5.87
N GLU A 26 -8.51 -3.32 -6.73
CA GLU A 26 -9.29 -3.29 -7.97
C GLU A 26 -10.79 -3.19 -7.68
N GLU A 27 -11.28 -3.91 -6.69
CA GLU A 27 -12.68 -3.84 -6.27
C GLU A 27 -13.04 -2.46 -5.72
N LEU A 28 -12.19 -1.89 -4.88
CA LEU A 28 -12.40 -0.56 -4.33
C LEU A 28 -12.38 0.51 -5.41
N LYS A 29 -11.53 0.32 -6.40
CA LYS A 29 -11.44 1.23 -7.55
C LYS A 29 -12.76 1.31 -8.30
N LEU A 30 -13.43 0.17 -8.46
CA LEU A 30 -14.71 0.09 -9.13
C LEU A 30 -15.87 0.61 -8.25
N SER A 31 -15.82 0.37 -6.96
CA SER A 31 -16.92 0.72 -6.07
C SER A 31 -16.80 2.11 -5.43
N HIS A 32 -15.58 2.56 -5.15
CA HIS A 32 -15.34 3.82 -4.44
C HIS A 32 -14.51 4.84 -5.21
N GLY A 33 -14.00 4.47 -6.38
CA GLY A 33 -13.22 5.36 -7.23
C GLY A 33 -11.71 5.23 -7.04
N ASP A 34 -10.97 5.76 -8.02
CA ASP A 34 -9.51 5.65 -8.08
C ASP A 34 -8.82 6.29 -6.87
N PHE A 35 -9.29 7.46 -6.48
CA PHE A 35 -8.66 8.21 -5.39
C PHE A 35 -8.72 7.43 -4.07
N PHE A 36 -9.89 6.90 -3.76
CA PHE A 36 -10.09 6.13 -2.53
C PHE A 36 -9.22 4.87 -2.52
N ALA A 37 -9.24 4.14 -3.63
CA ALA A 37 -8.46 2.90 -3.75
C ALA A 37 -6.97 3.18 -3.67
N ALA A 38 -6.50 4.24 -4.33
CA ALA A 38 -5.09 4.61 -4.29
C ALA A 38 -4.64 4.92 -2.86
N ARG A 39 -5.44 5.68 -2.14
CA ARG A 39 -5.14 6.02 -0.75
C ARG A 39 -5.12 4.77 0.13
N PHE A 40 -6.02 3.84 -0.12
CA PHE A 40 -6.10 2.59 0.62
C PHE A 40 -4.79 1.81 0.55
N ILE A 41 -4.26 1.57 -0.66
CA ILE A 41 -3.03 0.80 -0.81
C ILE A 41 -1.79 1.56 -0.36
N VAL A 42 -1.76 2.87 -0.57
CA VAL A 42 -0.63 3.68 -0.09
C VAL A 42 -0.57 3.65 1.43
N ASP A 43 -1.71 3.73 2.10
CA ASP A 43 -1.76 3.68 3.56
C ASP A 43 -1.31 2.32 4.09
N ILE A 44 -1.69 1.23 3.42
CA ILE A 44 -1.27 -0.12 3.81
C ILE A 44 0.24 -0.27 3.69
N VAL A 45 0.81 0.14 2.57
CA VAL A 45 2.26 0.03 2.34
C VAL A 45 3.03 0.96 3.27
N ASP A 46 2.50 2.16 3.52
CA ASP A 46 3.10 3.10 4.45
C ASP A 46 3.19 2.49 5.86
N HIS A 47 2.11 1.86 6.30
CA HIS A 47 2.08 1.18 7.60
C HIS A 47 3.07 0.02 7.64
N PHE A 48 3.12 -0.78 6.60
CA PHE A 48 4.05 -1.90 6.48
C PHE A 48 5.50 -1.43 6.56
N ASN A 49 5.84 -0.36 5.83
CA ASN A 49 7.17 0.21 5.85
C ASN A 49 7.54 0.74 7.23
N HIS A 50 6.58 1.34 7.91
CA HIS A 50 6.78 1.84 9.26
C HIS A 50 7.13 0.72 10.24
N LEU A 51 6.42 -0.41 10.13
CA LEU A 51 6.71 -1.58 10.96
C LEU A 51 8.09 -2.16 10.67
N GLN A 52 8.49 -2.18 9.39
CA GLN A 52 9.81 -2.65 8.98
C GLN A 52 10.91 -1.79 9.58
N GLU A 53 10.76 -0.48 9.52
CA GLU A 53 11.73 0.45 10.09
C GLU A 53 11.86 0.25 11.61
N LYS A 54 10.74 0.07 12.27
CA LYS A 54 10.73 -0.12 13.72
C LYS A 54 11.44 -1.40 14.13
N VAL A 55 11.23 -2.48 13.39
CA VAL A 55 11.90 -3.75 13.67
C VAL A 55 13.39 -3.65 13.37
N ALA A 56 13.76 -2.98 12.27
CA ALA A 56 15.16 -2.83 11.88
C ALA A 56 15.95 -1.97 12.86
N SER A 57 15.32 -0.97 13.44
CA SER A 57 16.00 -0.08 14.39
C SER A 57 16.00 -0.61 15.83
N GLY A 58 15.15 -1.56 16.09
CA GLY A 58 15.04 -2.13 17.42
C GLY A 58 15.95 -3.28 17.64
#